data_a65f8dc038655912577fc920edb93345
#
_entry.id   a65f8dc038655912577fc920edb93345
#
_cell.length_a   1.000
_cell.length_b   1.000
_cell.length_c   1.000
_cell.angle_alpha   90.00
_cell.angle_beta   90.00
_cell.angle_gamma   90.00
#
_symmetry.space_group_name_H-M   'P 1'
#
loop_
_entity.id
_entity.type
_entity.pdbx_description
1 polymer ?
#
loop_
_entity_poly.entity_id
_entity_poly.type
_entity_poly.pdbx_seq_one_letter_code
_entity_poly.pdbx_strand_id
1 'polypeptide(L)'
;MTQEQLLQLLQTIRDVPEGNDEKALAVLQAAADSVTLEKLVALTDNTKTDNQPKEQSGVKSREIRFSEEEIRKMPKTFKKEFRAEGCTAHVHKIRSGRKNWCYVIRYRRNGYNINASSTDIDEAKRKFIEKLHEADKNNGTAAPAVPTTFDGFASYYFENFYKRKVTPSTHRTALSQFRNHLSPHFKNTPLKKITPKQCQELIDKIEAAGKGRTVDEVCSLLNMIFKAAIRHAILQHNPMDMVFHAKHDRTHGSALSKDEEKLLLERTAGTPYQTMFAVGLYTGMRPNEYYTAKVEGDFIIANNSKRKNGKVEIKKIPITPMLRPYLKDTTELHFTRLEQIRHKFNGILPNHKLYDLRTTFYTRCQECNVAPVARNEFVGHSLGELGNTYTDLS
;
A
#
# COMPACT_ATOMS: atom_id res chain seq x y z
N MET A 1 -4.43 -24.07 36.04
CA MET A 1 -3.89 -24.79 34.88
C MET A 1 -2.40 -24.51 34.82
N THR A 2 -1.55 -25.52 34.74
CA THR A 2 -0.11 -25.34 34.62
C THR A 2 0.28 -25.07 33.16
N GLN A 3 1.49 -24.59 32.92
CA GLN A 3 2.01 -24.32 31.56
C GLN A 3 2.02 -25.60 30.71
N GLU A 4 2.26 -26.77 31.31
CA GLU A 4 2.18 -28.07 30.63
C GLU A 4 0.75 -28.43 30.23
N GLN A 5 -0.23 -28.13 31.08
CA GLN A 5 -1.66 -28.37 30.77
C GLN A 5 -2.15 -27.46 29.65
N LEU A 6 -1.63 -26.21 29.53
CA LEU A 6 -1.93 -25.30 28.45
C LEU A 6 -1.35 -25.79 27.13
N LEU A 7 -0.11 -26.28 27.16
CA LEU A 7 0.57 -26.85 25.96
C LEU A 7 -0.16 -28.10 25.46
N GLN A 8 -0.59 -28.99 26.37
CA GLN A 8 -1.39 -30.16 26.00
C GLN A 8 -2.75 -29.78 25.40
N LEU A 9 -3.40 -28.76 25.92
CA LEU A 9 -4.67 -28.24 25.39
C LEU A 9 -4.52 -27.69 23.99
N LEU A 10 -3.46 -26.88 23.74
CA LEU A 10 -3.13 -26.32 22.44
C LEU A 10 -2.78 -27.43 21.43
N GLN A 11 -2.13 -28.48 21.88
CA GLN A 11 -1.80 -29.63 21.06
C GLN A 11 -3.06 -30.42 20.66
N THR A 12 -3.99 -30.61 21.62
CA THR A 12 -5.28 -31.27 21.36
C THR A 12 -6.16 -30.48 20.37
N ILE A 13 -6.13 -29.15 20.43
CA ILE A 13 -6.86 -28.29 19.48
C ILE A 13 -6.23 -28.36 18.08
N ARG A 14 -4.91 -28.42 18.00
CA ARG A 14 -4.18 -28.54 16.74
C ARG A 14 -4.42 -29.88 16.03
N ASP A 15 -4.67 -30.93 16.80
CA ASP A 15 -4.89 -32.30 16.28
C ASP A 15 -6.36 -32.56 15.87
N VAL A 16 -7.25 -31.54 16.00
CA VAL A 16 -8.62 -31.61 15.47
C VAL A 16 -8.57 -31.47 13.95
N PRO A 17 -9.10 -32.43 13.15
CA PRO A 17 -9.10 -32.32 11.69
C PRO A 17 -9.82 -31.07 11.21
N GLU A 18 -9.27 -30.40 10.19
CA GLU A 18 -9.89 -29.25 9.53
C GLU A 18 -11.32 -29.59 9.09
N GLY A 19 -12.27 -28.77 9.49
CA GLY A 19 -13.70 -28.95 9.21
C GLY A 19 -14.56 -29.47 10.36
N ASN A 20 -14.01 -29.64 11.56
CA ASN A 20 -14.75 -30.11 12.74
C ASN A 20 -14.79 -29.05 13.86
N ASP A 21 -15.30 -27.86 13.50
CA ASP A 21 -15.33 -26.67 14.37
C ASP A 21 -16.11 -26.89 15.68
N GLU A 22 -17.11 -27.76 15.67
CA GLU A 22 -17.90 -28.12 16.89
C GLU A 22 -17.04 -28.82 17.96
N LYS A 23 -16.11 -29.70 17.57
CA LYS A 23 -15.20 -30.36 18.51
C LYS A 23 -14.14 -29.43 19.07
N ALA A 24 -13.63 -28.51 18.25
CA ALA A 24 -12.69 -27.49 18.69
C ALA A 24 -13.36 -26.53 19.68
N LEU A 25 -14.61 -26.17 19.43
CA LEU A 25 -15.40 -25.30 20.31
C LEU A 25 -15.72 -25.99 21.64
N ALA A 26 -16.06 -27.28 21.63
CA ALA A 26 -16.33 -28.07 22.83
C ALA A 26 -15.08 -28.19 23.73
N VAL A 27 -13.89 -28.37 23.16
CA VAL A 27 -12.62 -28.41 23.90
C VAL A 27 -12.29 -27.05 24.51
N LEU A 28 -12.55 -25.96 23.80
CA LEU A 28 -12.39 -24.59 24.31
C LEU A 28 -13.37 -24.26 25.42
N GLN A 29 -14.61 -24.71 25.32
CA GLN A 29 -15.66 -24.50 26.30
C GLN A 29 -15.39 -25.27 27.62
N ALA A 30 -14.97 -26.53 27.53
CA ALA A 30 -14.54 -27.34 28.67
C ALA A 30 -13.30 -26.75 29.39
N ALA A 31 -12.40 -26.08 28.64
CA ALA A 31 -11.26 -25.37 29.22
C ALA A 31 -11.69 -24.07 29.92
N ALA A 32 -12.64 -23.34 29.34
CA ALA A 32 -13.18 -22.09 29.93
C ALA A 32 -13.93 -22.34 31.26
N ASP A 33 -14.67 -23.42 31.35
CA ASP A 33 -15.41 -23.82 32.58
C ASP A 33 -14.49 -24.21 33.73
N SER A 34 -13.24 -24.57 33.45
CA SER A 34 -12.25 -24.98 34.46
C SER A 34 -11.38 -23.85 35.01
N VAL A 35 -11.46 -22.64 34.41
CA VAL A 35 -10.58 -21.51 34.73
C VAL A 35 -11.43 -20.28 35.07
N THR A 36 -11.41 -19.85 36.33
CA THR A 36 -12.02 -18.57 36.73
C THR A 36 -11.28 -17.40 36.09
N LEU A 37 -12.01 -16.33 35.75
CA LEU A 37 -11.49 -15.12 35.08
C LEU A 37 -10.24 -14.54 35.76
N GLU A 38 -10.18 -14.64 37.12
CA GLU A 38 -9.02 -14.21 37.92
C GLU A 38 -7.75 -15.02 37.65
N LYS A 39 -7.86 -16.31 37.33
CA LYS A 39 -6.72 -17.14 36.96
C LYS A 39 -6.23 -16.88 35.50
N LEU A 40 -7.12 -16.46 34.62
CA LEU A 40 -6.77 -16.04 33.27
C LEU A 40 -6.01 -14.71 33.28
N VAL A 41 -6.42 -13.75 34.09
CA VAL A 41 -5.73 -12.48 34.30
C VAL A 41 -4.33 -12.69 34.90
N ALA A 42 -4.21 -13.57 35.90
CA ALA A 42 -2.92 -13.91 36.49
C ALA A 42 -1.96 -14.64 35.54
N LEU A 43 -2.48 -15.38 34.53
CA LEU A 43 -1.66 -16.04 33.50
C LEU A 43 -1.22 -15.09 32.39
N THR A 44 -2.00 -14.06 32.09
CA THR A 44 -1.60 -13.02 31.14
C THR A 44 -0.57 -12.06 31.70
N ASP A 45 -0.54 -11.85 33.01
CA ASP A 45 0.49 -11.04 33.69
C ASP A 45 1.84 -11.76 33.82
N ASN A 46 1.87 -13.11 33.82
CA ASN A 46 3.11 -13.90 33.92
C ASN A 46 3.85 -14.13 32.57
N THR A 47 3.32 -13.69 31.44
CA THR A 47 4.04 -13.74 30.15
C THR A 47 4.87 -12.50 29.86
N LYS A 48 5.04 -11.62 30.85
CA LYS A 48 5.98 -10.48 30.83
C LYS A 48 7.20 -10.75 31.71
N THR A 49 7.97 -11.76 31.39
CA THR A 49 9.32 -11.91 31.92
C THR A 49 10.32 -11.97 30.80
N ASP A 50 11.21 -11.05 30.89
CA ASP A 50 12.52 -10.80 30.31
C ASP A 50 12.59 -9.68 29.27
N ASN A 51 12.22 -8.49 29.74
CA ASN A 51 12.93 -7.24 29.43
C ASN A 51 12.45 -6.16 30.42
N GLN A 52 12.87 -6.31 31.68
CA GLN A 52 12.73 -5.23 32.66
C GLN A 52 13.76 -4.16 32.37
N PRO A 53 13.34 -2.91 32.12
CA PRO A 53 14.19 -1.77 32.46
C PRO A 53 14.23 -1.72 34.00
N LYS A 54 15.44 -1.62 34.53
CA LYS A 54 15.75 -1.50 35.96
C LYS A 54 14.68 -0.65 36.66
N GLU A 55 14.02 -1.21 37.66
CA GLU A 55 13.17 -0.49 38.61
C GLU A 55 13.96 0.69 39.18
N GLN A 56 13.57 1.89 38.80
CA GLN A 56 13.89 3.07 39.58
C GLN A 56 12.84 3.17 40.67
N SER A 57 13.27 2.85 41.86
CA SER A 57 12.52 2.93 43.10
C SER A 57 11.74 4.23 43.25
N GLY A 58 10.44 4.07 43.58
CA GLY A 58 9.63 5.08 44.25
C GLY A 58 8.98 6.11 43.33
N VAL A 59 7.88 5.74 42.70
CA VAL A 59 6.92 6.70 42.17
C VAL A 59 6.26 7.41 43.36
N LYS A 60 6.86 8.52 43.79
CA LYS A 60 6.17 9.47 44.68
C LYS A 60 5.10 10.16 43.87
N SER A 61 3.91 10.26 44.45
CA SER A 61 2.76 11.01 43.91
C SER A 61 3.19 12.37 43.38
N ARG A 62 2.74 12.71 42.22
CA ARG A 62 3.11 13.87 41.43
C ARG A 62 2.36 15.09 41.93
N GLU A 63 3.01 15.90 42.68
CA GLU A 63 2.47 17.18 43.09
C GLU A 63 2.96 18.28 42.14
N ILE A 64 2.04 19.07 41.64
CA ILE A 64 2.35 20.27 40.89
C ILE A 64 2.84 21.29 41.91
N ARG A 65 4.09 21.72 41.77
CA ARG A 65 4.78 22.55 42.76
C ARG A 65 4.34 24.03 42.77
N PHE A 66 3.53 24.47 41.81
CA PHE A 66 3.13 25.88 41.73
C PHE A 66 1.61 25.97 41.62
N SER A 67 1.05 26.90 42.41
CA SER A 67 -0.36 27.27 42.34
C SER A 67 -0.64 28.05 41.05
N GLU A 68 -1.89 28.04 40.62
CA GLU A 68 -2.32 28.79 39.44
C GLU A 68 -2.09 30.28 39.60
N GLU A 69 -2.30 30.81 40.82
CA GLU A 69 -2.04 32.21 41.13
C GLU A 69 -0.57 32.60 41.03
N GLU A 70 0.34 31.75 41.45
CA GLU A 70 1.77 32.00 41.33
C GLU A 70 2.18 32.10 39.86
N ILE A 71 1.64 31.25 38.99
CA ILE A 71 1.96 31.26 37.57
C ILE A 71 1.31 32.46 36.87
N ARG A 72 0.11 32.89 37.24
CA ARG A 72 -0.53 34.11 36.71
C ARG A 72 0.23 35.39 37.04
N LYS A 73 0.82 35.47 38.24
CA LYS A 73 1.61 36.62 38.69
C LYS A 73 3.01 36.71 38.10
N MET A 74 3.45 35.70 37.38
CA MET A 74 4.83 35.63 36.84
C MET A 74 5.06 36.52 35.64
N PRO A 75 6.31 37.09 35.48
CA PRO A 75 6.61 37.97 34.35
C PRO A 75 6.52 37.26 33.00
N LYS A 76 6.35 38.03 31.93
CA LYS A 76 6.07 37.52 30.56
C LYS A 76 7.10 36.56 29.97
N THR A 77 8.29 36.51 30.52
CA THR A 77 9.43 35.69 30.03
C THR A 77 10.01 34.81 31.13
N PHE A 78 9.16 34.13 31.91
CA PHE A 78 9.71 33.26 32.93
C PHE A 78 9.76 31.80 32.55
N LYS A 79 10.69 31.07 33.14
CA LYS A 79 10.87 29.65 33.00
C LYS A 79 10.94 29.03 34.39
N LYS A 80 9.94 28.19 34.75
CA LYS A 80 9.94 27.46 36.01
C LYS A 80 9.78 25.97 35.83
N GLU A 81 10.30 25.19 36.75
CA GLU A 81 10.12 23.76 36.80
C GLU A 81 8.81 23.39 37.49
N PHE A 82 8.14 22.35 37.00
CA PHE A 82 7.11 21.66 37.74
C PHE A 82 7.33 20.13 37.61
N ARG A 83 6.90 19.42 38.63
CA ARG A 83 7.01 17.96 38.65
C ARG A 83 5.63 17.35 38.51
N ALA A 84 5.49 16.45 37.56
CA ALA A 84 4.31 15.66 37.34
C ALA A 84 4.72 14.24 36.97
N GLU A 85 4.22 13.26 37.66
CA GLU A 85 4.38 11.84 37.32
C GLU A 85 5.84 11.37 37.19
N GLY A 86 6.71 11.72 38.14
CA GLY A 86 8.14 11.41 38.10
C GLY A 86 8.95 12.25 37.11
N CYS A 87 8.32 13.06 36.28
CA CYS A 87 8.96 13.94 35.31
C CYS A 87 9.12 15.37 35.87
N THR A 88 10.27 15.98 35.65
CA THR A 88 10.48 17.41 35.86
C THR A 88 10.37 18.12 34.52
N ALA A 89 9.30 18.88 34.33
CA ALA A 89 9.04 19.62 33.11
C ALA A 89 9.26 21.13 33.31
N HIS A 90 9.28 21.88 32.23
CA HIS A 90 9.47 23.32 32.26
C HIS A 90 8.18 24.01 31.76
N VAL A 91 7.65 24.92 32.59
CA VAL A 91 6.52 25.79 32.24
C VAL A 91 7.07 27.10 31.69
N HIS A 92 6.55 27.50 30.56
CA HIS A 92 6.84 28.80 29.95
C HIS A 92 5.52 29.55 29.75
N LYS A 93 5.52 30.83 30.03
CA LYS A 93 4.45 31.75 29.62
C LYS A 93 4.94 32.49 28.39
N ILE A 94 4.40 32.17 27.22
CA ILE A 94 4.83 32.74 25.95
C ILE A 94 3.67 33.42 25.23
N ARG A 95 3.99 34.44 24.43
CA ARG A 95 3.04 35.05 23.50
C ARG A 95 3.06 34.22 22.23
N SER A 96 1.99 33.50 21.93
CA SER A 96 1.83 32.91 20.61
C SER A 96 1.57 34.05 19.64
N GLY A 97 2.11 34.03 18.42
CA GLY A 97 2.05 35.13 17.43
C GLY A 97 0.66 35.75 17.15
N ARG A 98 -0.36 35.32 17.88
CA ARG A 98 -1.68 35.91 18.04
C ARG A 98 -1.72 36.66 19.40
N LYS A 99 -2.60 37.58 19.56
CA LYS A 99 -2.69 38.56 20.69
C LYS A 99 -2.71 37.96 22.10
N ASN A 100 -2.87 36.66 22.27
CA ASN A 100 -3.09 36.02 23.57
C ASN A 100 -1.86 35.29 24.10
N TRP A 101 -1.64 35.37 25.42
CA TRP A 101 -0.64 34.59 26.14
C TRP A 101 -1.10 33.14 26.28
N CYS A 102 -0.14 32.19 26.21
CA CYS A 102 -0.40 30.80 26.52
C CYS A 102 0.68 30.22 27.46
N TYR A 103 0.28 29.24 28.22
CA TYR A 103 1.16 28.41 29.01
C TYR A 103 1.62 27.26 28.15
N VAL A 104 2.92 27.02 28.09
CA VAL A 104 3.54 25.91 27.35
C VAL A 104 4.36 25.09 28.31
N ILE A 105 4.07 23.80 28.41
CA ILE A 105 4.78 22.83 29.22
C ILE A 105 5.60 21.95 28.31
N ARG A 106 6.91 21.88 28.52
CA ARG A 106 7.83 21.12 27.70
C ARG A 106 8.65 20.15 28.53
N TYR A 107 8.74 18.90 28.06
CA TYR A 107 9.59 17.87 28.61
C TYR A 107 10.35 17.19 27.48
N ARG A 108 11.69 17.26 27.53
CA ARG A 108 12.61 16.69 26.53
C ARG A 108 13.76 15.99 27.25
N ARG A 109 13.53 14.79 27.76
CA ARG A 109 14.56 13.94 28.40
C ARG A 109 14.18 12.48 28.23
N ASN A 110 15.18 11.60 28.29
CA ASN A 110 14.98 10.14 28.28
C ASN A 110 14.14 9.62 27.10
N GLY A 111 14.34 10.18 25.90
CA GLY A 111 13.56 9.81 24.70
C GLY A 111 12.19 10.50 24.58
N TYR A 112 11.73 11.20 25.63
CA TYR A 112 10.45 11.92 25.60
C TYR A 112 10.61 13.29 24.95
N ASN A 113 9.66 13.65 24.08
CA ASN A 113 9.53 14.97 23.51
C ASN A 113 8.06 15.43 23.60
N ILE A 114 7.68 15.88 24.80
CA ILE A 114 6.29 16.24 25.10
C ILE A 114 6.16 17.76 25.14
N ASN A 115 5.15 18.27 24.46
CA ASN A 115 4.79 19.68 24.45
C ASN A 115 3.27 19.83 24.54
N ALA A 116 2.81 20.53 25.58
CA ALA A 116 1.42 20.87 25.80
C ALA A 116 1.26 22.37 25.97
N SER A 117 0.21 22.95 25.37
CA SER A 117 -0.05 24.38 25.46
C SER A 117 -1.54 24.66 25.59
N SER A 118 -1.88 25.67 26.40
CA SER A 118 -3.23 26.22 26.52
C SER A 118 -3.17 27.66 27.04
N THR A 119 -4.25 28.42 26.85
CA THR A 119 -4.46 29.72 27.50
C THR A 119 -4.82 29.58 28.96
N ASP A 120 -5.32 28.40 29.35
CA ASP A 120 -5.56 27.99 30.72
C ASP A 120 -4.47 27.04 31.19
N ILE A 121 -3.96 27.26 32.44
CA ILE A 121 -2.85 26.47 32.95
C ILE A 121 -3.24 25.04 33.33
N ASP A 122 -4.45 24.85 33.88
CA ASP A 122 -4.90 23.53 34.30
C ASP A 122 -5.22 22.67 33.07
N GLU A 123 -5.73 23.28 32.03
CA GLU A 123 -5.88 22.61 30.74
C GLU A 123 -4.53 22.24 30.13
N ALA A 124 -3.52 23.09 30.24
CA ALA A 124 -2.16 22.78 29.76
C ALA A 124 -1.54 21.63 30.55
N LYS A 125 -1.73 21.59 31.87
CA LYS A 125 -1.29 20.49 32.75
C LYS A 125 -1.99 19.16 32.40
N ARG A 126 -3.31 19.17 32.25
CA ARG A 126 -4.07 17.98 31.86
C ARG A 126 -3.58 17.42 30.54
N LYS A 127 -3.48 18.27 29.52
CA LYS A 127 -2.94 17.88 28.20
C LYS A 127 -1.52 17.34 28.27
N PHE A 128 -0.71 17.85 29.19
CA PHE A 128 0.65 17.34 29.38
C PHE A 128 0.62 15.94 29.98
N ILE A 129 -0.17 15.69 31.00
CA ILE A 129 -0.30 14.39 31.67
C ILE A 129 -0.89 13.35 30.70
N GLU A 130 -1.92 13.71 29.91
CA GLU A 130 -2.50 12.85 28.87
C GLU A 130 -1.43 12.41 27.85
N LYS A 131 -0.63 13.38 27.37
CA LYS A 131 0.46 13.09 26.43
C LYS A 131 1.62 12.31 27.06
N LEU A 132 1.88 12.48 28.35
CA LEU A 132 2.86 11.69 29.08
C LEU A 132 2.42 10.23 29.19
N HIS A 133 1.17 9.98 29.55
CA HIS A 133 0.61 8.64 29.59
C HIS A 133 0.58 7.98 28.20
N GLU A 134 0.30 8.75 27.14
CA GLU A 134 0.37 8.25 25.78
C GLU A 134 1.80 7.90 25.35
N ALA A 135 2.76 8.74 25.75
CA ALA A 135 4.18 8.49 25.51
C ALA A 135 4.71 7.29 26.31
N ASP A 136 4.27 7.09 27.54
CA ASP A 136 4.62 5.93 28.36
C ASP A 136 4.12 4.63 27.72
N LYS A 137 2.90 4.61 27.17
CA LYS A 137 2.38 3.47 26.41
C LYS A 137 3.20 3.16 25.14
N ASN A 138 3.90 4.14 24.61
CA ASN A 138 4.71 4.05 23.41
C ASN A 138 6.23 4.05 23.70
N ASN A 139 6.66 3.55 24.85
CA ASN A 139 8.06 3.48 25.27
C ASN A 139 8.83 4.82 25.17
N GLY A 140 8.17 5.91 25.58
CA GLY A 140 8.80 7.24 25.63
C GLY A 140 8.83 8.00 24.30
N THR A 141 8.48 7.38 23.18
CA THR A 141 8.28 8.06 21.91
C THR A 141 6.81 8.43 21.78
N ALA A 142 6.48 9.72 21.83
CA ALA A 142 5.16 10.15 21.35
C ALA A 142 5.03 9.63 19.94
N ALA A 143 4.00 8.82 19.67
CA ALA A 143 3.70 8.40 18.30
C ALA A 143 3.66 9.66 17.44
N PRO A 144 4.37 9.73 16.32
CA PRO A 144 4.36 10.90 15.48
C PRO A 144 2.92 11.24 15.18
N ALA A 145 2.48 12.44 15.58
CA ALA A 145 1.09 12.84 15.44
C ALA A 145 0.71 12.69 13.97
N VAL A 146 -0.31 11.86 13.70
CA VAL A 146 -0.77 11.59 12.34
C VAL A 146 -1.21 12.94 11.72
N PRO A 147 -0.63 13.35 10.58
CA PRO A 147 -0.99 14.62 9.98
C PRO A 147 -2.48 14.68 9.64
N THR A 148 -3.11 15.83 9.86
CA THR A 148 -4.55 16.03 9.63
C THR A 148 -4.86 16.85 8.37
N THR A 149 -3.84 17.36 7.69
CA THR A 149 -3.98 18.02 6.37
C THR A 149 -3.91 16.98 5.26
N PHE A 150 -4.50 17.27 4.10
CA PHE A 150 -4.54 16.33 2.98
C PHE A 150 -3.14 15.89 2.52
N ASP A 151 -2.27 16.83 2.17
CA ASP A 151 -0.91 16.52 1.69
C ASP A 151 -0.07 15.81 2.78
N GLY A 152 -0.18 16.26 4.01
CA GLY A 152 0.52 15.64 5.13
C GLY A 152 0.08 14.21 5.38
N PHE A 153 -1.24 13.97 5.41
CA PHE A 153 -1.78 12.62 5.63
C PHE A 153 -1.54 11.70 4.43
N ALA A 154 -1.71 12.19 3.21
CA ALA A 154 -1.45 11.41 2.01
C ALA A 154 0.02 10.96 1.95
N SER A 155 0.97 11.85 2.24
CA SER A 155 2.40 11.52 2.32
C SER A 155 2.67 10.47 3.41
N TYR A 156 2.10 10.65 4.59
CA TYR A 156 2.18 9.68 5.69
C TYR A 156 1.63 8.31 5.28
N TYR A 157 0.47 8.28 4.60
CA TYR A 157 -0.15 7.05 4.11
C TYR A 157 0.71 6.34 3.06
N PHE A 158 1.26 7.09 2.08
CA PHE A 158 2.10 6.52 1.04
C PHE A 158 3.37 5.88 1.61
N GLU A 159 4.06 6.55 2.52
CA GLU A 159 5.32 6.05 3.06
C GLU A 159 5.14 4.89 4.06
N ASN A 160 4.15 4.97 4.93
CA ASN A 160 4.00 4.02 6.03
C ASN A 160 3.16 2.79 5.67
N PHE A 161 2.20 2.91 4.73
CA PHE A 161 1.24 1.85 4.45
C PHE A 161 1.22 1.43 2.98
N TYR A 162 1.06 2.37 2.06
CA TYR A 162 0.83 2.05 0.65
C TYR A 162 2.05 1.40 0.00
N LYS A 163 3.24 1.94 0.23
CA LYS A 163 4.51 1.43 -0.29
C LYS A 163 4.76 -0.05 0.02
N ARG A 164 4.25 -0.53 1.18
CA ARG A 164 4.39 -1.93 1.61
C ARG A 164 3.42 -2.88 0.92
N LYS A 165 2.33 -2.36 0.33
CA LYS A 165 1.24 -3.17 -0.23
C LYS A 165 1.30 -3.32 -1.73
N VAL A 166 2.05 -2.46 -2.41
CA VAL A 166 2.07 -2.39 -3.87
C VAL A 166 3.48 -2.51 -4.44
N THR A 167 3.57 -2.81 -5.73
CA THR A 167 4.87 -2.83 -6.42
C THR A 167 5.47 -1.42 -6.51
N PRO A 168 6.81 -1.28 -6.62
CA PRO A 168 7.45 0.03 -6.80
C PRO A 168 6.92 0.83 -7.99
N SER A 169 6.53 0.14 -9.06
CA SER A 169 5.91 0.78 -10.24
C SER A 169 4.55 1.35 -9.91
N THR A 170 3.67 0.59 -9.24
CA THR A 170 2.35 1.04 -8.81
C THR A 170 2.45 2.22 -7.82
N HIS A 171 3.39 2.14 -6.88
CA HIS A 171 3.65 3.24 -5.95
C HIS A 171 4.07 4.53 -6.68
N ARG A 172 4.98 4.42 -7.67
CA ARG A 172 5.42 5.56 -8.48
C ARG A 172 4.26 6.20 -9.26
N THR A 173 3.39 5.37 -9.85
CA THR A 173 2.19 5.85 -10.56
C THR A 173 1.25 6.60 -9.61
N ALA A 174 0.96 6.05 -8.44
CA ALA A 174 0.11 6.70 -7.44
C ALA A 174 0.70 8.04 -6.96
N LEU A 175 2.01 8.11 -6.72
CA LEU A 175 2.69 9.36 -6.38
C LEU A 175 2.63 10.39 -7.52
N SER A 176 2.71 9.94 -8.78
CA SER A 176 2.55 10.82 -9.94
C SER A 176 1.13 11.40 -10.00
N GLN A 177 0.10 10.57 -9.82
CA GLN A 177 -1.29 11.04 -9.75
C GLN A 177 -1.51 12.01 -8.58
N PHE A 178 -0.97 11.69 -7.41
CA PHE A 178 -1.03 12.57 -6.25
C PHE A 178 -0.42 13.95 -6.56
N ARG A 179 0.80 13.99 -7.07
CA ARG A 179 1.53 15.24 -7.36
C ARG A 179 0.89 16.07 -8.46
N ASN A 180 0.35 15.43 -9.50
CA ASN A 180 -0.16 16.13 -10.66
C ASN A 180 -1.63 16.57 -10.51
N HIS A 181 -2.43 15.85 -9.74
CA HIS A 181 -3.87 16.09 -9.65
C HIS A 181 -4.36 16.41 -8.25
N LEU A 182 -3.95 15.65 -7.23
CA LEU A 182 -4.51 15.74 -5.89
C LEU A 182 -3.90 16.88 -5.07
N SER A 183 -2.58 16.89 -4.94
CA SER A 183 -1.86 17.90 -4.15
C SER A 183 -2.11 19.33 -4.65
N PRO A 184 -2.10 19.62 -5.97
CA PRO A 184 -2.42 20.97 -6.44
C PRO A 184 -3.83 21.44 -6.12
N HIS A 185 -4.80 20.51 -5.99
CA HIS A 185 -6.20 20.82 -5.72
C HIS A 185 -6.48 20.98 -4.23
N PHE A 186 -6.07 20.02 -3.40
CA PHE A 186 -6.39 20.00 -1.97
C PHE A 186 -5.32 20.66 -1.10
N LYS A 187 -4.05 20.61 -1.49
CA LYS A 187 -2.91 21.19 -0.74
C LYS A 187 -2.94 20.78 0.75
N ASN A 188 -2.69 21.76 1.60
CA ASN A 188 -2.72 21.64 3.05
C ASN A 188 -4.13 21.82 3.66
N THR A 189 -5.19 21.61 2.89
CA THR A 189 -6.55 21.67 3.42
C THR A 189 -6.73 20.60 4.51
N PRO A 190 -7.25 20.95 5.69
CA PRO A 190 -7.57 19.95 6.72
C PRO A 190 -8.57 18.92 6.17
N LEU A 191 -8.29 17.62 6.37
CA LEU A 191 -9.13 16.53 5.85
C LEU A 191 -10.61 16.70 6.23
N LYS A 192 -10.90 17.13 7.47
CA LYS A 192 -12.27 17.41 7.95
C LYS A 192 -13.00 18.53 7.19
N LYS A 193 -12.29 19.36 6.45
CA LYS A 193 -12.86 20.47 5.67
C LYS A 193 -13.03 20.14 4.19
N ILE A 194 -12.58 18.98 3.75
CA ILE A 194 -12.78 18.54 2.37
C ILE A 194 -14.22 18.05 2.20
N THR A 195 -14.91 18.67 1.25
CA THR A 195 -16.32 18.39 0.95
C THR A 195 -16.47 17.52 -0.29
N PRO A 196 -17.57 16.78 -0.44
CA PRO A 196 -17.91 16.07 -1.67
C PRO A 196 -17.89 16.96 -2.90
N LYS A 197 -18.35 18.22 -2.77
CA LYS A 197 -18.35 19.20 -3.86
C LYS A 197 -16.94 19.47 -4.37
N GLN A 198 -15.95 19.67 -3.50
CA GLN A 198 -14.56 19.89 -3.91
C GLN A 198 -13.98 18.65 -4.60
N CYS A 199 -14.36 17.44 -4.15
CA CYS A 199 -13.95 16.21 -4.83
C CYS A 199 -14.57 16.13 -6.23
N GLN A 200 -15.87 16.48 -6.38
CA GLN A 200 -16.54 16.50 -7.67
C GLN A 200 -15.91 17.50 -8.63
N GLU A 201 -15.61 18.72 -8.19
CA GLU A 201 -14.96 19.75 -8.99
C GLU A 201 -13.60 19.28 -9.58
N LEU A 202 -12.83 18.49 -8.80
CA LEU A 202 -11.60 17.89 -9.31
C LEU A 202 -11.87 16.85 -10.40
N ILE A 203 -12.84 15.99 -10.19
CA ILE A 203 -13.20 14.93 -11.12
C ILE A 203 -13.72 15.54 -12.44
N ASP A 204 -14.66 16.47 -12.36
CA ASP A 204 -15.22 17.19 -13.52
C ASP A 204 -14.11 17.87 -14.35
N LYS A 205 -13.13 18.47 -13.67
CA LYS A 205 -11.98 19.10 -14.34
C LYS A 205 -11.13 18.09 -15.12
N ILE A 206 -10.94 16.88 -14.58
CA ILE A 206 -10.16 15.84 -15.26
C ILE A 206 -10.97 15.21 -16.40
N GLU A 207 -12.28 15.04 -16.23
CA GLU A 207 -13.20 14.57 -17.26
C GLU A 207 -13.26 15.54 -18.44
N ALA A 208 -13.41 16.84 -18.17
CA ALA A 208 -13.42 17.88 -19.19
C ALA A 208 -12.12 17.90 -20.03
N ALA A 209 -11.00 17.43 -19.49
CA ALA A 209 -9.75 17.26 -20.21
C ALA A 209 -9.67 15.94 -21.04
N GLY A 210 -10.75 15.17 -21.13
CA GLY A 210 -10.82 13.92 -21.88
C GLY A 210 -10.00 12.76 -21.29
N LYS A 211 -9.65 12.82 -20.00
CA LYS A 211 -8.76 11.86 -19.34
C LYS A 211 -9.52 10.83 -18.47
N GLY A 212 -10.50 10.14 -19.05
CA GLY A 212 -11.38 9.23 -18.31
C GLY A 212 -10.64 8.16 -17.49
N ARG A 213 -9.59 7.56 -18.04
CA ARG A 213 -8.76 6.61 -17.27
C ARG A 213 -8.09 7.27 -16.04
N THR A 214 -7.65 8.51 -16.16
CA THR A 214 -7.06 9.27 -15.04
C THR A 214 -8.12 9.54 -13.98
N VAL A 215 -9.37 9.77 -14.36
CA VAL A 215 -10.50 9.90 -13.44
C VAL A 215 -10.63 8.64 -12.57
N ASP A 216 -10.70 7.45 -13.20
CA ASP A 216 -10.80 6.18 -12.46
C ASP A 216 -9.65 5.99 -11.47
N GLU A 217 -8.41 6.30 -11.90
CA GLU A 217 -7.20 6.19 -11.07
C GLU A 217 -7.22 7.18 -9.89
N VAL A 218 -7.63 8.42 -10.14
CA VAL A 218 -7.73 9.49 -9.12
C VAL A 218 -8.84 9.19 -8.13
N CYS A 219 -10.02 8.75 -8.58
CA CYS A 219 -11.13 8.33 -7.71
C CYS A 219 -10.71 7.17 -6.80
N SER A 220 -10.03 6.16 -7.35
CA SER A 220 -9.52 5.04 -6.58
C SER A 220 -8.52 5.49 -5.52
N LEU A 221 -7.62 6.42 -5.86
CA LEU A 221 -6.60 6.92 -4.95
C LEU A 221 -7.20 7.77 -3.84
N LEU A 222 -8.13 8.67 -4.14
CA LEU A 222 -8.88 9.45 -3.14
C LEU A 222 -9.64 8.55 -2.17
N ASN A 223 -10.35 7.56 -2.70
CA ASN A 223 -11.04 6.56 -1.87
C ASN A 223 -10.09 5.84 -0.91
N MET A 224 -8.90 5.46 -1.36
CA MET A 224 -7.90 4.82 -0.50
C MET A 224 -7.41 5.75 0.61
N ILE A 225 -7.11 7.02 0.29
CA ILE A 225 -6.62 8.01 1.25
C ILE A 225 -7.70 8.30 2.29
N PHE A 226 -8.95 8.57 1.89
CA PHE A 226 -10.03 8.88 2.82
C PHE A 226 -10.43 7.68 3.67
N LYS A 227 -10.47 6.45 3.12
CA LYS A 227 -10.68 5.23 3.90
C LYS A 227 -9.56 5.01 4.93
N ALA A 228 -8.32 5.36 4.59
CA ALA A 228 -7.24 5.34 5.57
C ALA A 228 -7.44 6.40 6.65
N ALA A 229 -7.86 7.62 6.31
CA ALA A 229 -8.15 8.69 7.26
C ALA A 229 -9.30 8.32 8.23
N ILE A 230 -10.30 7.58 7.76
CA ILE A 230 -11.38 7.03 8.62
C ILE A 230 -10.80 6.01 9.60
N ARG A 231 -9.93 5.08 9.16
CA ARG A 231 -9.28 4.10 10.03
C ARG A 231 -8.41 4.73 11.11
N HIS A 232 -7.87 5.92 10.84
CA HIS A 232 -7.12 6.73 11.81
C HIS A 232 -8.01 7.68 12.62
N ALA A 233 -9.34 7.52 12.58
CA ALA A 233 -10.32 8.34 13.28
C ALA A 233 -10.21 9.87 12.99
N ILE A 234 -9.63 10.24 11.83
CA ILE A 234 -9.55 11.63 11.38
C ILE A 234 -10.86 12.06 10.71
N LEU A 235 -11.48 11.16 9.94
CA LEU A 235 -12.78 11.35 9.30
C LEU A 235 -13.81 10.37 9.82
N GLN A 236 -15.08 10.74 9.76
CA GLN A 236 -16.21 9.87 10.05
C GLN A 236 -16.79 9.25 8.77
N HIS A 237 -16.81 9.99 7.68
CA HIS A 237 -17.39 9.60 6.39
C HIS A 237 -16.39 9.87 5.26
N ASN A 238 -16.53 9.12 4.18
CA ASN A 238 -15.71 9.32 2.99
C ASN A 238 -16.37 10.35 2.06
N PRO A 239 -15.73 11.50 1.77
CA PRO A 239 -16.30 12.50 0.85
C PRO A 239 -16.57 11.95 -0.56
N MET A 240 -15.86 10.88 -0.97
CA MET A 240 -16.04 10.27 -2.29
C MET A 240 -17.34 9.45 -2.43
N ASP A 241 -18.02 9.10 -1.34
CA ASP A 241 -19.26 8.33 -1.40
C ASP A 241 -20.41 9.08 -2.10
N MET A 242 -20.29 10.42 -2.19
CA MET A 242 -21.26 11.31 -2.85
C MET A 242 -20.74 11.87 -4.18
N VAL A 243 -19.65 11.34 -4.72
CA VAL A 243 -19.04 11.78 -5.98
C VAL A 243 -19.46 10.88 -7.12
N PHE A 244 -19.89 11.48 -8.20
CA PHE A 244 -20.30 10.79 -9.42
C PHE A 244 -19.26 11.00 -10.53
N HIS A 245 -18.96 9.97 -11.28
CA HIS A 245 -18.15 10.05 -12.50
C HIS A 245 -18.65 9.04 -13.52
N ALA A 246 -18.49 9.37 -14.79
CA ALA A 246 -18.78 8.44 -15.87
C ALA A 246 -17.75 7.30 -15.85
N LYS A 247 -18.22 6.09 -16.09
CA LYS A 247 -17.33 4.94 -16.26
C LYS A 247 -16.57 5.11 -17.58
N HIS A 248 -15.24 5.05 -17.49
CA HIS A 248 -14.41 5.14 -18.68
C HIS A 248 -14.50 3.85 -19.52
N ASP A 249 -14.86 4.00 -20.78
CA ASP A 249 -14.82 2.90 -21.75
C ASP A 249 -13.36 2.55 -22.08
N ARG A 250 -12.97 1.33 -21.76
CA ARG A 250 -11.64 0.85 -22.04
C ARG A 250 -11.48 0.60 -23.54
N THR A 251 -10.61 1.38 -24.17
CA THR A 251 -10.18 1.08 -25.54
C THR A 251 -9.35 -0.20 -25.53
N HIS A 252 -9.81 -1.20 -26.27
CA HIS A 252 -9.03 -2.42 -26.51
C HIS A 252 -8.01 -2.14 -27.62
N GLY A 253 -6.85 -2.83 -27.55
CA GLY A 253 -5.91 -2.84 -28.68
C GLY A 253 -6.54 -3.56 -29.88
N SER A 254 -6.13 -3.19 -31.08
CA SER A 254 -6.52 -3.85 -32.32
C SER A 254 -5.46 -4.85 -32.75
N ALA A 255 -5.88 -6.02 -33.28
CA ALA A 255 -4.95 -6.95 -33.89
C ALA A 255 -4.43 -6.37 -35.21
N LEU A 256 -3.15 -6.65 -35.51
CA LEU A 256 -2.59 -6.33 -36.82
C LEU A 256 -3.26 -7.18 -37.92
N SER A 257 -3.42 -6.61 -39.09
CA SER A 257 -3.74 -7.38 -40.30
C SER A 257 -2.56 -8.25 -40.71
N LYS A 258 -2.79 -9.27 -41.55
CA LYS A 258 -1.71 -10.12 -42.07
C LYS A 258 -0.69 -9.34 -42.88
N ASP A 259 -1.13 -8.31 -43.60
CA ASP A 259 -0.24 -7.43 -44.41
C ASP A 259 0.62 -6.57 -43.46
N GLU A 260 0.07 -6.07 -42.36
CA GLU A 260 0.82 -5.30 -41.36
C GLU A 260 1.85 -6.16 -40.63
N GLU A 261 1.51 -7.41 -40.29
CA GLU A 261 2.46 -8.38 -39.73
C GLU A 261 3.65 -8.61 -40.70
N LYS A 262 3.35 -8.86 -41.98
CA LYS A 262 4.35 -9.05 -43.03
C LYS A 262 5.20 -7.79 -43.20
N LEU A 263 4.58 -6.62 -43.31
CA LEU A 263 5.26 -5.33 -43.44
C LEU A 263 6.22 -5.10 -42.27
N LEU A 264 5.79 -5.36 -41.05
CA LEU A 264 6.61 -5.19 -39.83
C LEU A 264 7.88 -6.02 -39.88
N LEU A 265 7.73 -7.33 -40.21
CA LEU A 265 8.86 -8.27 -40.28
C LEU A 265 9.80 -7.97 -41.45
N GLU A 266 9.29 -7.58 -42.62
CA GLU A 266 10.09 -7.19 -43.78
C GLU A 266 10.88 -5.90 -43.55
N ARG A 267 10.24 -4.86 -42.97
CA ARG A 267 10.89 -3.57 -42.70
C ARG A 267 11.94 -3.65 -41.60
N THR A 268 11.99 -4.75 -40.87
CA THR A 268 12.99 -5.00 -39.83
C THR A 268 13.94 -6.14 -40.15
N ALA A 269 13.87 -6.69 -41.38
CA ALA A 269 14.71 -7.80 -41.81
C ALA A 269 16.19 -7.52 -41.58
N GLY A 270 16.90 -8.52 -41.08
CA GLY A 270 18.33 -8.44 -40.75
C GLY A 270 18.71 -7.57 -39.55
N THR A 271 17.75 -7.00 -38.87
CA THR A 271 17.97 -6.23 -37.61
C THR A 271 17.53 -7.00 -36.37
N PRO A 272 18.07 -6.68 -35.18
CA PRO A 272 17.58 -7.26 -33.92
C PRO A 272 16.09 -7.03 -33.65
N TYR A 273 15.51 -5.98 -34.22
CA TYR A 273 14.08 -5.67 -34.07
C TYR A 273 13.18 -6.72 -34.73
N GLN A 274 13.64 -7.40 -35.80
CA GLN A 274 12.89 -8.46 -36.43
C GLN A 274 12.59 -9.60 -35.47
N THR A 275 13.62 -10.08 -34.78
CA THR A 275 13.45 -11.12 -33.73
C THR A 275 12.52 -10.66 -32.63
N MET A 276 12.65 -9.42 -32.16
CA MET A 276 11.79 -8.87 -31.12
C MET A 276 10.31 -8.83 -31.51
N PHE A 277 10.01 -8.35 -32.72
CA PHE A 277 8.64 -8.29 -33.20
C PHE A 277 8.07 -9.67 -33.51
N ALA A 278 8.89 -10.57 -34.04
CA ALA A 278 8.50 -11.98 -34.24
C ALA A 278 8.17 -12.66 -32.89
N VAL A 279 9.02 -12.47 -31.88
CA VAL A 279 8.71 -12.97 -30.52
C VAL A 279 7.39 -12.39 -30.01
N GLY A 280 7.16 -11.10 -30.16
CA GLY A 280 5.89 -10.47 -29.78
C GLY A 280 4.67 -11.07 -30.48
N LEU A 281 4.77 -11.22 -31.82
CA LEU A 281 3.70 -11.77 -32.67
C LEU A 281 3.39 -13.23 -32.40
N TYR A 282 4.42 -14.06 -32.16
CA TYR A 282 4.27 -15.51 -32.10
C TYR A 282 4.27 -16.11 -30.67
N THR A 283 4.42 -15.25 -29.63
CA THR A 283 4.33 -15.68 -28.22
C THR A 283 3.29 -14.93 -27.41
N GLY A 284 2.88 -13.77 -27.89
CA GLY A 284 2.00 -12.89 -27.15
C GLY A 284 2.58 -12.37 -25.81
N MET A 285 3.90 -12.40 -25.64
CA MET A 285 4.56 -11.90 -24.44
C MET A 285 4.28 -10.41 -24.22
N ARG A 286 4.21 -10.00 -22.94
CA ARG A 286 4.19 -8.56 -22.62
C ARG A 286 5.56 -7.94 -22.87
N PRO A 287 5.65 -6.71 -23.37
CA PRO A 287 6.96 -6.08 -23.67
C PRO A 287 7.96 -6.10 -22.52
N ASN A 288 7.50 -6.00 -21.28
CA ASN A 288 8.37 -6.07 -20.09
C ASN A 288 8.91 -7.48 -19.80
N GLU A 289 8.30 -8.52 -20.37
CA GLU A 289 8.70 -9.91 -20.16
C GLU A 289 9.90 -10.29 -21.03
N TYR A 290 10.15 -9.54 -22.09
CA TYR A 290 11.30 -9.76 -22.99
C TYR A 290 12.64 -9.72 -22.26
N TYR A 291 12.76 -8.88 -21.20
CA TYR A 291 14.00 -8.77 -20.42
C TYR A 291 14.40 -10.03 -19.65
N THR A 292 13.46 -10.94 -19.46
CA THR A 292 13.68 -12.20 -18.72
C THR A 292 13.52 -13.41 -19.62
N ALA A 293 13.27 -13.20 -20.91
CA ALA A 293 13.00 -14.25 -21.87
C ALA A 293 14.29 -14.97 -22.27
N LYS A 294 14.26 -16.30 -22.26
CA LYS A 294 15.33 -17.21 -22.69
C LYS A 294 14.77 -18.32 -23.56
N VAL A 295 15.57 -18.81 -24.49
CA VAL A 295 15.26 -19.99 -25.29
C VAL A 295 15.82 -21.21 -24.58
N GLU A 296 14.97 -22.16 -24.24
CA GLU A 296 15.34 -23.44 -23.61
C GLU A 296 14.68 -24.58 -24.39
N GLY A 297 15.48 -25.27 -25.24
CA GLY A 297 14.98 -26.32 -26.13
C GLY A 297 13.90 -25.79 -27.09
N ASP A 298 12.72 -26.37 -27.03
CA ASP A 298 11.57 -25.99 -27.85
C ASP A 298 10.66 -24.94 -27.21
N PHE A 299 11.13 -24.28 -26.17
CA PHE A 299 10.32 -23.29 -25.42
C PHE A 299 11.04 -21.97 -25.24
N ILE A 300 10.25 -20.90 -25.18
CA ILE A 300 10.67 -19.63 -24.58
C ILE A 300 10.17 -19.58 -23.14
N ILE A 301 11.10 -19.35 -22.23
CA ILE A 301 10.85 -19.21 -20.80
C ILE A 301 10.98 -17.77 -20.40
N ALA A 302 9.97 -17.20 -19.74
CA ALA A 302 9.97 -15.83 -19.29
C ALA A 302 9.22 -15.66 -17.95
N ASN A 303 9.61 -14.65 -17.18
CA ASN A 303 8.88 -14.29 -15.97
C ASN A 303 7.56 -13.61 -16.32
N ASN A 304 6.44 -14.10 -15.75
CA ASN A 304 5.15 -13.42 -15.86
C ASN A 304 5.20 -12.06 -15.11
N SER A 305 5.04 -10.97 -15.84
CA SER A 305 5.15 -9.61 -15.28
C SER A 305 3.99 -9.21 -14.36
N LYS A 306 2.82 -9.87 -14.47
CA LYS A 306 1.68 -9.67 -13.57
C LYS A 306 1.56 -10.84 -12.61
N ARG A 307 2.12 -10.69 -11.43
CA ARG A 307 2.17 -11.73 -10.40
C ARG A 307 1.08 -11.52 -9.37
N LYS A 308 0.46 -12.60 -8.93
CA LYS A 308 -0.32 -12.62 -7.69
C LYS A 308 0.64 -12.82 -6.50
N ASN A 309 0.48 -12.01 -5.46
CA ASN A 309 1.17 -12.18 -4.16
C ASN A 309 2.71 -12.16 -4.19
N GLY A 310 3.32 -11.46 -5.16
CA GLY A 310 4.78 -11.31 -5.20
C GLY A 310 5.59 -12.55 -5.60
N LYS A 311 4.95 -13.69 -5.86
CA LYS A 311 5.65 -14.91 -6.33
C LYS A 311 6.06 -14.75 -7.80
N VAL A 312 7.27 -15.18 -8.13
CA VAL A 312 7.75 -15.28 -9.52
C VAL A 312 7.06 -16.47 -10.16
N GLU A 313 6.24 -16.20 -11.16
CA GLU A 313 5.58 -17.19 -11.97
C GLU A 313 6.30 -17.26 -13.32
N ILE A 314 6.71 -18.45 -13.74
CA ILE A 314 7.43 -18.67 -15.01
C ILE A 314 6.42 -19.07 -16.07
N LYS A 315 6.48 -18.42 -17.22
CA LYS A 315 5.76 -18.82 -18.42
C LYS A 315 6.64 -19.70 -19.28
N LYS A 316 6.07 -20.76 -19.80
CA LYS A 316 6.68 -21.67 -20.74
C LYS A 316 5.87 -21.65 -22.03
N ILE A 317 6.41 -21.05 -23.08
CA ILE A 317 5.70 -20.81 -24.35
C ILE A 317 6.38 -21.63 -25.43
N PRO A 318 5.67 -22.53 -26.15
CA PRO A 318 6.26 -23.35 -27.20
C PRO A 318 6.74 -22.49 -28.37
N ILE A 319 7.89 -22.83 -28.94
CA ILE A 319 8.43 -22.23 -30.13
C ILE A 319 7.74 -22.82 -31.35
N THR A 320 6.86 -22.06 -31.95
CA THR A 320 6.15 -22.46 -33.15
C THR A 320 7.08 -22.52 -34.36
N PRO A 321 6.77 -23.33 -35.39
CA PRO A 321 7.55 -23.35 -36.66
C PRO A 321 7.65 -21.96 -37.29
N MET A 322 6.66 -21.08 -37.10
CA MET A 322 6.68 -19.70 -37.61
C MET A 322 7.69 -18.80 -36.88
N LEU A 323 7.93 -19.05 -35.58
CA LEU A 323 8.89 -18.26 -34.80
C LEU A 323 10.34 -18.73 -34.99
N ARG A 324 10.54 -20.02 -35.18
CA ARG A 324 11.88 -20.66 -35.23
C ARG A 324 12.88 -19.97 -36.18
N PRO A 325 12.52 -19.52 -37.40
CA PRO A 325 13.46 -18.87 -38.32
C PRO A 325 14.01 -17.52 -37.81
N TYR A 326 13.29 -16.86 -36.86
CA TYR A 326 13.66 -15.57 -36.32
C TYR A 326 14.53 -15.66 -35.07
N LEU A 327 14.60 -16.82 -34.42
CA LEU A 327 15.41 -17.00 -33.21
C LEU A 327 16.88 -17.28 -33.51
N LYS A 328 17.19 -17.85 -34.69
CA LYS A 328 18.55 -18.30 -35.05
C LYS A 328 19.15 -19.14 -33.91
N ASP A 329 20.46 -19.07 -33.69
CA ASP A 329 21.16 -19.78 -32.60
C ASP A 329 21.16 -18.98 -31.26
N THR A 330 20.18 -18.11 -31.07
CA THR A 330 20.11 -17.23 -29.90
C THR A 330 19.53 -17.96 -28.71
N THR A 331 20.33 -18.15 -27.66
CA THR A 331 19.87 -18.71 -26.37
C THR A 331 19.29 -17.64 -25.45
N GLU A 332 19.74 -16.42 -25.56
CA GLU A 332 19.24 -15.30 -24.75
C GLU A 332 18.67 -14.21 -25.66
N LEU A 333 17.45 -13.78 -25.36
CA LEU A 333 16.77 -12.72 -26.07
C LEU A 333 17.16 -11.37 -25.43
N HIS A 334 18.36 -10.88 -25.77
CA HIS A 334 18.82 -9.56 -25.33
C HIS A 334 18.13 -8.48 -26.14
N PHE A 335 17.30 -7.71 -25.47
CA PHE A 335 16.58 -6.62 -26.09
C PHE A 335 17.14 -5.26 -25.67
N THR A 336 17.15 -4.33 -26.60
CA THR A 336 17.43 -2.93 -26.35
C THR A 336 16.36 -2.30 -25.44
N ARG A 337 16.53 -1.03 -25.07
CA ARG A 337 15.57 -0.32 -24.23
C ARG A 337 14.17 -0.34 -24.86
N LEU A 338 13.15 -0.57 -24.05
CA LEU A 338 11.76 -0.68 -24.49
C LEU A 338 11.28 0.57 -25.26
N GLU A 339 11.78 1.76 -24.90
CA GLU A 339 11.49 2.99 -25.64
C GLU A 339 11.96 2.94 -27.08
N GLN A 340 13.14 2.39 -27.33
CA GLN A 340 13.69 2.24 -28.70
C GLN A 340 12.85 1.27 -29.53
N ILE A 341 12.41 0.17 -28.89
CA ILE A 341 11.52 -0.81 -29.53
C ILE A 341 10.20 -0.16 -29.91
N ARG A 342 9.60 0.60 -29.00
CA ARG A 342 8.35 1.34 -29.26
C ARG A 342 8.52 2.36 -30.36
N HIS A 343 9.61 3.12 -30.31
CA HIS A 343 9.89 4.12 -31.34
C HIS A 343 10.02 3.47 -32.74
N LYS A 344 10.78 2.37 -32.84
CA LYS A 344 10.93 1.65 -34.11
C LYS A 344 9.59 1.05 -34.58
N PHE A 345 8.80 0.47 -33.69
CA PHE A 345 7.48 -0.08 -33.98
C PHE A 345 6.52 1.00 -34.50
N ASN A 346 6.40 2.12 -33.77
CA ASN A 346 5.52 3.21 -34.15
C ASN A 346 5.94 3.91 -35.45
N GLY A 347 7.25 3.90 -35.79
CA GLY A 347 7.73 4.39 -37.07
C GLY A 347 7.30 3.53 -38.28
N ILE A 348 6.91 2.26 -38.04
CA ILE A 348 6.42 1.37 -39.11
C ILE A 348 4.89 1.28 -39.08
N LEU A 349 4.29 1.19 -37.89
CA LEU A 349 2.85 1.03 -37.66
C LEU A 349 2.34 2.12 -36.71
N PRO A 350 2.17 3.37 -37.16
CA PRO A 350 1.84 4.51 -36.29
C PRO A 350 0.46 4.41 -35.63
N ASN A 351 -0.47 3.66 -36.23
CA ASN A 351 -1.84 3.48 -35.74
C ASN A 351 -1.95 2.36 -34.68
N HIS A 352 -0.86 1.63 -34.41
CA HIS A 352 -0.78 0.54 -33.47
C HIS A 352 0.14 0.85 -32.30
N LYS A 353 -0.09 0.14 -31.20
CA LYS A 353 0.79 0.14 -30.01
C LYS A 353 1.59 -1.16 -29.99
N LEU A 354 2.82 -1.11 -29.47
CA LEU A 354 3.63 -2.33 -29.31
C LEU A 354 2.88 -3.47 -28.59
N TYR A 355 1.94 -3.15 -27.70
CA TYR A 355 1.10 -4.13 -27.01
C TYR A 355 0.13 -4.85 -27.95
N ASP A 356 -0.16 -4.31 -29.13
CA ASP A 356 -1.06 -4.90 -30.10
C ASP A 356 -0.49 -6.18 -30.72
N LEU A 357 0.83 -6.39 -30.68
CA LEU A 357 1.44 -7.68 -31.03
C LEU A 357 0.86 -8.83 -30.19
N ARG A 358 0.64 -8.57 -28.91
CA ARG A 358 0.01 -9.56 -28.02
C ARG A 358 -1.48 -9.75 -28.34
N THR A 359 -2.16 -8.67 -28.68
CA THR A 359 -3.57 -8.74 -29.15
C THR A 359 -3.65 -9.56 -30.42
N THR A 360 -2.73 -9.36 -31.35
CA THR A 360 -2.60 -10.11 -32.60
C THR A 360 -2.42 -11.59 -32.32
N PHE A 361 -1.43 -11.95 -31.48
CA PHE A 361 -1.20 -13.36 -31.08
C PHE A 361 -2.47 -14.01 -30.54
N TYR A 362 -3.15 -13.35 -29.61
CA TYR A 362 -4.37 -13.90 -28.99
C TYR A 362 -5.50 -14.10 -30.04
N THR A 363 -5.63 -13.13 -30.97
CA THR A 363 -6.60 -13.21 -32.07
C THR A 363 -6.26 -14.35 -33.02
N ARG A 364 -4.98 -14.53 -33.42
CA ARG A 364 -4.56 -15.64 -34.27
C ARG A 364 -4.79 -16.99 -33.61
N CYS A 365 -4.49 -17.11 -32.32
CA CYS A 365 -4.80 -18.33 -31.56
C CYS A 365 -6.32 -18.63 -31.56
N GLN A 366 -7.15 -17.61 -31.55
CA GLN A 366 -8.61 -17.77 -31.62
C GLN A 366 -9.06 -18.21 -33.02
N GLU A 367 -8.53 -17.60 -34.06
CA GLU A 367 -8.77 -17.97 -35.46
C GLU A 367 -8.36 -19.44 -35.75
N CYS A 368 -7.28 -19.89 -35.12
CA CYS A 368 -6.81 -21.28 -35.21
C CYS A 368 -7.51 -22.24 -34.25
N ASN A 369 -8.57 -21.83 -33.57
CA ASN A 369 -9.34 -22.64 -32.61
C ASN A 369 -8.50 -23.22 -31.44
N VAL A 370 -7.41 -22.52 -31.05
CA VAL A 370 -6.66 -22.90 -29.84
C VAL A 370 -7.57 -22.76 -28.62
N ALA A 371 -7.59 -23.77 -27.77
CA ALA A 371 -8.44 -23.79 -26.57
C ALA A 371 -8.24 -22.55 -25.69
N PRO A 372 -9.31 -21.94 -25.14
CA PRO A 372 -9.22 -20.74 -24.31
C PRO A 372 -8.26 -20.88 -23.13
N VAL A 373 -8.18 -22.06 -22.51
CA VAL A 373 -7.27 -22.37 -21.41
C VAL A 373 -5.83 -22.22 -21.87
N ALA A 374 -5.44 -22.86 -22.99
CA ALA A 374 -4.09 -22.78 -23.53
C ALA A 374 -3.72 -21.35 -23.97
N ARG A 375 -4.66 -20.61 -24.59
CA ARG A 375 -4.45 -19.21 -24.94
C ARG A 375 -4.13 -18.35 -23.72
N ASN A 376 -4.89 -18.53 -22.64
CA ASN A 376 -4.69 -17.80 -21.40
C ASN A 376 -3.36 -18.16 -20.73
N GLU A 377 -2.98 -19.42 -20.78
CA GLU A 377 -1.68 -19.92 -20.29
C GLU A 377 -0.53 -19.21 -21.03
N PHE A 378 -0.49 -19.27 -22.36
CA PHE A 378 0.56 -18.66 -23.18
C PHE A 378 0.70 -17.15 -22.90
N VAL A 379 -0.40 -16.44 -22.78
CA VAL A 379 -0.34 -15.03 -22.45
C VAL A 379 -0.17 -14.75 -20.94
N GLY A 380 -0.25 -15.75 -20.06
CA GLY A 380 -0.14 -15.61 -18.62
C GLY A 380 -1.29 -14.80 -18.03
N HIS A 381 -2.52 -15.10 -18.44
CA HIS A 381 -3.72 -14.67 -17.76
C HIS A 381 -4.11 -15.71 -16.71
N SER A 382 -4.58 -15.27 -15.54
CA SER A 382 -5.18 -16.18 -14.57
C SER A 382 -6.49 -16.71 -15.11
N LEU A 383 -6.70 -18.02 -15.03
CA LEU A 383 -7.93 -18.68 -15.45
C LEU A 383 -9.13 -18.38 -14.54
N GLY A 384 -8.96 -17.53 -13.51
CA GLY A 384 -9.93 -17.33 -12.44
C GLY A 384 -9.81 -18.43 -11.37
N GLU A 385 -10.55 -18.28 -10.26
CA GLU A 385 -10.46 -19.26 -9.16
C GLU A 385 -10.92 -20.68 -9.58
N LEU A 386 -12.00 -20.76 -10.34
CA LEU A 386 -12.53 -22.03 -10.84
C LEU A 386 -11.62 -22.69 -11.87
N GLY A 387 -11.03 -21.92 -12.80
CA GLY A 387 -10.11 -22.47 -13.80
C GLY A 387 -8.83 -23.03 -13.21
N ASN A 388 -8.26 -22.38 -12.19
CA ASN A 388 -7.04 -22.85 -11.52
C ASN A 388 -7.27 -24.08 -10.65
N THR A 389 -8.49 -24.34 -10.18
CA THR A 389 -8.83 -25.46 -9.32
C THR A 389 -9.00 -26.77 -10.09
N TYR A 390 -9.44 -26.68 -11.37
CA TYR A 390 -9.80 -27.84 -12.18
C TYR A 390 -8.86 -28.11 -13.37
N THR A 391 -7.80 -27.33 -13.54
CA THR A 391 -6.89 -27.47 -14.67
C THR A 391 -5.47 -27.71 -14.14
N ASP A 392 -5.02 -28.96 -14.22
CA ASP A 392 -3.63 -29.35 -14.06
C ASP A 392 -3.03 -29.50 -15.46
N LEU A 393 -2.24 -28.50 -15.87
CA LEU A 393 -1.50 -28.51 -17.13
C LEU A 393 -0.06 -28.90 -16.81
N SER A 394 0.16 -30.18 -16.53
CA SER A 394 1.49 -30.78 -16.39
C SER A 394 2.22 -30.90 -17.72
#